data_f539bc70493eaf9a35d9eed0fdad5922
#
_entry.id   f539bc70493eaf9a35d9eed0fdad5922
#
_cell.length_a   1.000
_cell.length_b   1.000
_cell.length_c   1.000
_cell.angle_alpha   90.00
_cell.angle_beta   90.00
_cell.angle_gamma   90.00
#
_symmetry.space_group_name_H-M   'P 1'
#
loop_
_entity.id
_entity.type
_entity.pdbx_description
1 polymer ?
#
loop_
_entity_poly.entity_id
_entity_poly.type
_entity_poly.pdbx_seq_one_letter_code
_entity_poly.pdbx_strand_id
1 'polypeptide(L)'
;MADQRDSNFQNNNGNSKSMDGGRIPPQAVEVEEAVLGAMLIEHESATIALQQLQSEDFYKPAHRHIFETLQSLYERDNPLDLLTVENELRDNDLLDKIGGGGYLADLTRSVSSAANVSYHAQIITEKAIKRKLIVQCNEIIKNAYDSTSDAFESLDAAEQRIFEIANTKSRASSQVIGDILKDTLQYLEDLRGKPSGITGVPAGLDVDKYTSGWQDGDLIIIAARPSMGKTAFTLTCARNAVLYPDESMRKNVAIFSLEMSSQQLVQRFLTMEARIDAQQARTGQLKDEDFKRLIDAASRLFTAKIFIDDTPGLSLMELRTKCRRLKSEHDIGLIVVDYLQLMTANSKDIGSREQEIATISRGLKGLAKELSVPVIALSQLSRAVEQRGGDKRPQLSDLRESGSIEQDADVVCFLYRPEYYGITSTAEGQSTNGLAELIIGKQRNGPVGTSSMYFVKQYARFEKLTQTDDPMTDGSGKGDSQFLPDQTPPQTPPPTHNPGGDDAPF
;
A
#
# COMPACT_ATOMS: atom_id res chain seq x y z
N MET A 1 46.68 -39.05 -56.68
CA MET A 1 47.30 -39.64 -55.49
C MET A 1 47.29 -38.53 -54.43
N ALA A 2 46.30 -38.53 -53.64
CA ALA A 2 46.26 -38.87 -52.17
C ALA A 2 47.05 -37.83 -51.36
N ASP A 3 46.51 -37.19 -50.43
CA ASP A 3 45.95 -37.78 -49.24
C ASP A 3 45.07 -36.73 -48.49
N GLN A 4 43.91 -37.19 -48.08
CA GLN A 4 43.03 -36.54 -47.09
C GLN A 4 43.61 -36.66 -45.67
N ARG A 5 43.43 -35.65 -44.84
CA ARG A 5 43.29 -35.90 -43.41
C ARG A 5 42.24 -34.94 -42.85
N ASP A 6 41.07 -35.49 -42.67
CA ASP A 6 40.02 -35.04 -41.79
C ASP A 6 40.53 -34.91 -40.35
N SER A 7 40.19 -33.82 -39.69
CA SER A 7 40.15 -33.76 -38.23
C SER A 7 38.78 -33.32 -37.78
N ASN A 8 37.96 -34.31 -37.44
CA ASN A 8 36.72 -34.23 -36.71
C ASN A 8 36.94 -33.57 -35.33
N PHE A 9 36.38 -32.39 -35.13
CA PHE A 9 36.03 -31.90 -33.80
C PHE A 9 34.53 -32.06 -33.64
N GLN A 10 34.12 -33.18 -33.05
CA GLN A 10 32.75 -33.35 -32.54
C GLN A 10 32.57 -32.47 -31.30
N ASN A 11 31.87 -31.37 -31.47
CA ASN A 11 31.27 -30.62 -30.40
C ASN A 11 29.94 -31.28 -30.02
N ASN A 12 29.97 -32.03 -28.94
CA ASN A 12 28.79 -32.62 -28.31
C ASN A 12 28.13 -31.57 -27.44
N ASN A 13 27.26 -30.76 -28.01
CA ASN A 13 26.37 -29.88 -27.25
C ASN A 13 24.93 -30.33 -27.36
N GLY A 14 24.41 -30.78 -26.22
CA GLY A 14 23.06 -31.28 -26.04
C GLY A 14 21.99 -30.38 -26.64
N ASN A 15 21.16 -31.04 -27.36
CA ASN A 15 20.02 -30.53 -28.09
C ASN A 15 18.95 -29.93 -27.20
N SER A 16 18.99 -28.61 -26.96
CA SER A 16 17.82 -27.82 -26.62
C SER A 16 17.43 -27.04 -27.88
N LYS A 17 16.41 -27.51 -28.58
CA LYS A 17 15.78 -26.75 -29.67
C LYS A 17 15.22 -25.47 -29.05
N SER A 18 15.95 -24.35 -29.12
CA SER A 18 15.47 -23.02 -28.82
C SER A 18 14.38 -22.67 -29.84
N MET A 19 13.19 -22.40 -29.38
CA MET A 19 12.09 -21.84 -30.18
C MET A 19 12.37 -20.39 -30.63
N ASP A 20 13.55 -19.86 -30.37
CA ASP A 20 13.95 -18.51 -30.73
C ASP A 20 14.57 -18.52 -32.11
N GLY A 21 13.85 -18.14 -33.16
CA GLY A 21 14.22 -18.15 -34.56
C GLY A 21 15.46 -17.32 -34.91
N GLY A 22 16.59 -17.56 -34.26
CA GLY A 22 17.89 -16.96 -34.60
C GLY A 22 18.03 -15.47 -34.26
N ARG A 23 17.14 -14.89 -33.43
CA ARG A 23 17.24 -13.49 -33.02
C ARG A 23 18.28 -13.34 -31.92
N ILE A 24 19.16 -12.35 -32.10
CA ILE A 24 20.17 -12.00 -31.09
C ILE A 24 19.45 -11.32 -29.94
N PRO A 25 19.66 -11.77 -28.66
CA PRO A 25 19.07 -11.13 -27.49
C PRO A 25 19.47 -9.65 -27.40
N PRO A 26 18.60 -8.77 -26.86
CA PRO A 26 18.90 -7.37 -26.67
C PRO A 26 20.18 -7.16 -25.87
N GLN A 27 21.19 -6.50 -26.48
CA GLN A 27 22.52 -6.28 -25.92
C GLN A 27 23.04 -4.89 -26.27
N ALA A 28 24.03 -4.40 -25.51
CA ALA A 28 24.77 -3.18 -25.77
C ALA A 28 26.21 -3.35 -25.27
N VAL A 29 26.95 -4.26 -25.92
CA VAL A 29 28.28 -4.71 -25.45
C VAL A 29 29.26 -3.55 -25.34
N GLU A 30 29.29 -2.62 -26.30
CA GLU A 30 30.14 -1.43 -26.26
C GLU A 30 29.86 -0.53 -25.06
N VAL A 31 28.57 -0.46 -24.64
CA VAL A 31 28.17 0.32 -23.45
C VAL A 31 28.58 -0.40 -22.18
N GLU A 32 28.51 -1.74 -22.14
CA GLU A 32 29.01 -2.54 -21.03
C GLU A 32 30.52 -2.34 -20.83
N GLU A 33 31.29 -2.38 -21.95
CA GLU A 33 32.73 -2.14 -21.97
C GLU A 33 33.06 -0.73 -21.45
N ALA A 34 32.29 0.28 -21.87
CA ALA A 34 32.48 1.65 -21.42
C ALA A 34 32.23 1.83 -19.91
N VAL A 35 31.20 1.17 -19.36
CA VAL A 35 30.91 1.23 -17.92
C VAL A 35 31.99 0.54 -17.11
N LEU A 36 32.38 -0.69 -17.49
CA LEU A 36 33.42 -1.44 -16.77
C LEU A 36 34.78 -0.72 -16.84
N GLY A 37 35.13 -0.17 -17.98
CA GLY A 37 36.34 0.63 -18.14
C GLY A 37 36.32 1.90 -17.29
N ALA A 38 35.19 2.60 -17.18
CA ALA A 38 35.04 3.76 -16.32
C ALA A 38 35.17 3.40 -14.84
N MET A 39 34.62 2.26 -14.41
CA MET A 39 34.78 1.75 -13.03
C MET A 39 36.23 1.44 -12.66
N LEU A 40 37.06 1.00 -13.63
CA LEU A 40 38.46 0.72 -13.45
C LEU A 40 39.32 2.01 -13.39
N ILE A 41 38.85 3.15 -13.88
CA ILE A 41 39.59 4.40 -13.95
C ILE A 41 39.18 5.34 -12.81
N GLU A 42 37.92 5.39 -12.44
CA GLU A 42 37.38 6.41 -11.55
C GLU A 42 36.47 5.81 -10.48
N HIS A 43 36.81 6.01 -9.21
CA HIS A 43 36.06 5.46 -8.07
C HIS A 43 34.63 5.96 -7.98
N GLU A 44 34.35 7.21 -8.36
CA GLU A 44 33.01 7.76 -8.37
C GLU A 44 32.13 7.04 -9.39
N SER A 45 32.67 6.78 -10.59
CA SER A 45 32.01 5.99 -11.64
C SER A 45 31.70 4.55 -11.19
N ALA A 46 32.60 3.93 -10.43
CA ALA A 46 32.36 2.61 -9.84
C ALA A 46 31.21 2.66 -8.82
N THR A 47 31.18 3.67 -7.96
CA THR A 47 30.12 3.86 -6.97
C THR A 47 28.74 3.99 -7.66
N ILE A 48 28.64 4.83 -8.71
CA ILE A 48 27.40 5.02 -9.49
C ILE A 48 26.95 3.72 -10.16
N ALA A 49 27.87 3.00 -10.81
CA ALA A 49 27.56 1.75 -11.49
C ALA A 49 27.09 0.65 -10.54
N LEU A 50 27.76 0.48 -9.38
CA LEU A 50 27.42 -0.51 -8.34
C LEU A 50 26.06 -0.23 -7.69
N GLN A 51 25.63 1.04 -7.62
CA GLN A 51 24.30 1.39 -7.12
C GLN A 51 23.18 1.08 -8.12
N GLN A 52 23.45 1.14 -9.43
CA GLN A 52 22.43 1.07 -10.47
C GLN A 52 22.37 -0.29 -11.17
N LEU A 53 23.46 -1.05 -11.20
CA LEU A 53 23.58 -2.30 -11.95
C LEU A 53 23.82 -3.51 -11.02
N GLN A 54 23.49 -4.68 -11.57
CA GLN A 54 23.82 -5.99 -11.01
C GLN A 54 24.59 -6.83 -12.04
N SER A 55 25.30 -7.86 -11.59
CA SER A 55 26.08 -8.72 -12.51
C SER A 55 25.22 -9.34 -13.60
N GLU A 56 23.97 -9.73 -13.28
CA GLU A 56 23.01 -10.31 -14.24
C GLU A 56 22.56 -9.34 -15.33
N ASP A 57 22.76 -8.04 -15.14
CA ASP A 57 22.37 -7.03 -16.12
C ASP A 57 23.33 -6.99 -17.32
N PHE A 58 24.52 -7.55 -17.17
CA PHE A 58 25.49 -7.66 -18.26
C PHE A 58 25.18 -8.85 -19.16
N TYR A 59 25.37 -8.67 -20.47
CA TYR A 59 25.13 -9.69 -21.48
C TYR A 59 26.29 -10.69 -21.56
N LYS A 60 27.55 -10.17 -21.69
CA LYS A 60 28.74 -11.03 -21.78
C LYS A 60 29.06 -11.67 -20.43
N PRO A 61 29.28 -13.00 -20.34
CA PRO A 61 29.70 -13.65 -19.11
C PRO A 61 31.02 -13.06 -18.54
N ALA A 62 31.96 -12.69 -19.41
CA ALA A 62 33.20 -12.02 -18.99
C ALA A 62 32.94 -10.70 -18.23
N HIS A 63 31.98 -9.90 -18.69
CA HIS A 63 31.59 -8.64 -18.03
C HIS A 63 30.95 -8.88 -16.66
N ARG A 64 30.17 -9.94 -16.51
CA ARG A 64 29.60 -10.33 -15.21
C ARG A 64 30.69 -10.63 -14.20
N HIS A 65 31.68 -11.45 -14.59
CA HIS A 65 32.78 -11.78 -13.69
C HIS A 65 33.62 -10.56 -13.30
N ILE A 66 33.87 -9.65 -14.25
CA ILE A 66 34.59 -8.40 -13.95
C ILE A 66 33.78 -7.56 -12.98
N PHE A 67 32.45 -7.41 -13.20
CA PHE A 67 31.60 -6.63 -12.34
C PHE A 67 31.49 -7.22 -10.93
N GLU A 68 31.32 -8.54 -10.80
CA GLU A 68 31.30 -9.25 -9.52
C GLU A 68 32.62 -9.06 -8.74
N THR A 69 33.75 -9.10 -9.44
CA THR A 69 35.05 -8.85 -8.84
C THR A 69 35.18 -7.40 -8.35
N LEU A 70 34.77 -6.44 -9.18
CA LEU A 70 34.76 -5.01 -8.80
C LEU A 70 33.83 -4.78 -7.59
N GLN A 71 32.66 -5.40 -7.55
CA GLN A 71 31.74 -5.33 -6.43
C GLN A 71 32.37 -5.89 -5.14
N SER A 72 33.00 -7.07 -5.22
CA SER A 72 33.65 -7.71 -4.08
C SER A 72 34.80 -6.88 -3.53
N LEU A 73 35.62 -6.27 -4.40
CA LEU A 73 36.70 -5.38 -3.99
C LEU A 73 36.18 -4.10 -3.35
N TYR A 74 35.10 -3.51 -3.91
CA TYR A 74 34.46 -2.32 -3.37
C TYR A 74 33.87 -2.57 -1.96
N GLU A 75 33.21 -3.72 -1.75
CA GLU A 75 32.67 -4.11 -0.43
C GLU A 75 33.72 -4.31 0.63
N ARG A 76 34.97 -4.64 0.22
CA ARG A 76 36.16 -4.79 1.11
C ARG A 76 36.96 -3.51 1.26
N ASP A 77 36.51 -2.40 0.68
CA ASP A 77 37.21 -1.11 0.66
C ASP A 77 38.61 -1.19 0.02
N ASN A 78 38.78 -2.09 -0.96
CA ASN A 78 40.02 -2.26 -1.70
C ASN A 78 40.03 -1.35 -2.95
N PRO A 79 41.27 -0.98 -3.43
CA PRO A 79 41.41 -0.20 -4.67
C PRO A 79 40.80 -0.94 -5.88
N LEU A 80 40.15 -0.20 -6.76
CA LEU A 80 39.51 -0.72 -7.97
C LEU A 80 40.38 -0.53 -9.23
N ASP A 81 41.70 -0.46 -9.05
CA ASP A 81 42.63 -0.30 -10.16
C ASP A 81 42.83 -1.62 -10.94
N LEU A 82 43.31 -1.47 -12.18
CA LEU A 82 43.50 -2.56 -13.12
C LEU A 82 44.37 -3.71 -12.53
N LEU A 83 45.44 -3.38 -11.74
CA LEU A 83 46.35 -4.36 -11.20
C LEU A 83 45.71 -5.17 -10.06
N THR A 84 44.95 -4.51 -9.20
CA THR A 84 44.22 -5.15 -8.10
C THR A 84 43.15 -6.07 -8.62
N VAL A 85 42.34 -5.61 -9.63
CA VAL A 85 41.30 -6.42 -10.25
C VAL A 85 41.88 -7.61 -11.00
N GLU A 86 43.01 -7.44 -11.72
CA GLU A 86 43.68 -8.55 -12.40
C GLU A 86 44.17 -9.62 -11.42
N ASN A 87 44.74 -9.23 -10.29
CA ASN A 87 45.18 -10.17 -9.26
C ASN A 87 44.01 -10.92 -8.62
N GLU A 88 42.91 -10.24 -8.26
CA GLU A 88 41.72 -10.88 -7.68
C GLU A 88 41.08 -11.86 -8.67
N LEU A 89 41.02 -11.51 -9.97
CA LEU A 89 40.53 -12.41 -11.02
C LEU A 89 41.47 -13.64 -11.23
N ARG A 90 42.76 -13.46 -11.06
CA ARG A 90 43.74 -14.55 -11.15
C ARG A 90 43.61 -15.51 -9.97
N ASP A 91 43.47 -14.98 -8.76
CA ASP A 91 43.31 -15.75 -7.53
C ASP A 91 42.04 -16.58 -7.51
N ASN A 92 40.99 -16.11 -8.22
CA ASN A 92 39.72 -16.79 -8.36
C ASN A 92 39.62 -17.68 -9.63
N ASP A 93 40.69 -17.91 -10.38
CA ASP A 93 40.72 -18.68 -11.64
C ASP A 93 39.75 -18.16 -12.72
N LEU A 94 39.49 -16.85 -12.74
CA LEU A 94 38.56 -16.19 -13.68
C LEU A 94 39.32 -15.40 -14.77
N LEU A 95 40.62 -15.12 -14.63
CA LEU A 95 41.36 -14.27 -15.55
C LEU A 95 41.34 -14.78 -16.99
N ASP A 96 41.49 -16.09 -17.20
CA ASP A 96 41.45 -16.70 -18.56
C ASP A 96 40.06 -16.67 -19.15
N LYS A 97 39.01 -16.76 -18.31
CA LYS A 97 37.60 -16.72 -18.74
C LYS A 97 37.15 -15.36 -19.25
N ILE A 98 37.79 -14.29 -18.78
CA ILE A 98 37.49 -12.93 -19.24
C ILE A 98 38.30 -12.51 -20.47
N GLY A 99 39.32 -13.28 -20.87
CA GLY A 99 40.21 -12.96 -22.00
C GLY A 99 41.59 -12.42 -21.58
N GLY A 100 41.98 -12.62 -20.33
CA GLY A 100 43.29 -12.23 -19.78
C GLY A 100 43.40 -10.74 -19.41
N GLY A 101 44.56 -10.37 -18.83
CA GLY A 101 44.84 -8.99 -18.43
C GLY A 101 44.85 -7.98 -19.57
N GLY A 102 45.10 -8.43 -20.82
CA GLY A 102 45.01 -7.59 -22.02
C GLY A 102 43.60 -7.04 -22.25
N TYR A 103 42.59 -7.85 -21.99
CA TYR A 103 41.19 -7.41 -22.14
C TYR A 103 40.81 -6.31 -21.11
N LEU A 104 41.28 -6.43 -19.87
CA LEU A 104 41.08 -5.36 -18.88
C LEU A 104 41.76 -4.05 -19.29
N ALA A 105 42.95 -4.13 -19.88
CA ALA A 105 43.63 -2.95 -20.40
C ALA A 105 42.92 -2.33 -21.60
N ASP A 106 42.29 -3.14 -22.44
CA ASP A 106 41.49 -2.65 -23.57
C ASP A 106 40.20 -1.98 -23.10
N LEU A 107 39.55 -2.47 -22.03
CA LEU A 107 38.39 -1.81 -21.41
C LEU A 107 38.72 -0.39 -20.94
N THR A 108 39.87 -0.21 -20.32
CA THR A 108 40.31 1.13 -19.82
C THR A 108 40.66 2.08 -20.96
N ARG A 109 41.10 1.57 -22.12
CA ARG A 109 41.40 2.38 -23.31
C ARG A 109 40.16 2.79 -24.08
N SER A 110 39.07 2.02 -24.02
CA SER A 110 37.83 2.29 -24.74
C SER A 110 37.01 3.43 -24.13
N VAL A 111 37.34 3.86 -22.91
CA VAL A 111 36.62 4.92 -22.21
C VAL A 111 37.06 6.29 -22.70
N SER A 112 36.17 6.97 -23.41
CA SER A 112 36.40 8.36 -23.86
C SER A 112 36.00 9.41 -22.78
N SER A 113 35.11 9.07 -21.85
CA SER A 113 34.70 9.94 -20.72
C SER A 113 33.93 9.11 -19.69
N ALA A 114 34.29 9.24 -18.40
CA ALA A 114 33.58 8.65 -17.28
C ALA A 114 32.30 9.42 -16.89
N ALA A 115 32.09 10.62 -17.45
CA ALA A 115 30.98 11.52 -17.06
C ALA A 115 29.58 10.98 -17.34
N ASN A 116 29.42 9.95 -18.15
CA ASN A 116 28.12 9.47 -18.61
C ASN A 116 27.74 8.07 -18.07
N VAL A 117 28.39 7.60 -17.01
CA VAL A 117 28.20 6.25 -16.47
C VAL A 117 26.76 5.98 -16.07
N SER A 118 26.06 6.92 -15.46
CA SER A 118 24.67 6.77 -15.10
C SER A 118 23.76 6.56 -16.30
N TYR A 119 23.96 7.30 -17.39
CA TYR A 119 23.21 7.11 -18.64
C TYR A 119 23.51 5.76 -19.30
N HIS A 120 24.79 5.37 -19.30
CA HIS A 120 25.21 4.05 -19.82
C HIS A 120 24.63 2.90 -18.98
N ALA A 121 24.62 3.03 -17.66
CA ALA A 121 23.97 2.07 -16.76
C ALA A 121 22.48 1.91 -17.06
N GLN A 122 21.78 3.00 -17.35
CA GLN A 122 20.38 2.96 -17.75
C GLN A 122 20.17 2.16 -19.05
N ILE A 123 21.05 2.32 -20.05
CA ILE A 123 20.99 1.55 -21.32
C ILE A 123 21.16 0.06 -21.03
N ILE A 124 22.15 -0.32 -20.20
CA ILE A 124 22.38 -1.71 -19.82
C ILE A 124 21.14 -2.29 -19.13
N THR A 125 20.57 -1.56 -18.14
CA THR A 125 19.33 -1.95 -17.45
C THR A 125 18.16 -2.16 -18.40
N GLU A 126 17.97 -1.26 -19.38
CA GLU A 126 16.92 -1.42 -20.40
C GLU A 126 17.09 -2.73 -21.20
N LYS A 127 18.32 -3.03 -21.62
CA LYS A 127 18.59 -4.27 -22.37
C LYS A 127 18.42 -5.51 -21.49
N ALA A 128 18.82 -5.43 -20.22
CA ALA A 128 18.63 -6.51 -19.24
C ALA A 128 17.14 -6.78 -18.98
N ILE A 129 16.31 -5.74 -18.80
CA ILE A 129 14.86 -5.90 -18.65
C ILE A 129 14.25 -6.58 -19.87
N LYS A 130 14.65 -6.19 -21.09
CA LYS A 130 14.17 -6.85 -22.33
C LYS A 130 14.59 -8.31 -22.40
N ARG A 131 15.80 -8.68 -21.95
CA ARG A 131 16.24 -10.08 -21.87
C ARG A 131 15.43 -10.86 -20.83
N LYS A 132 15.24 -10.28 -19.62
CA LYS A 132 14.42 -10.90 -18.56
C LYS A 132 12.99 -11.14 -19.06
N LEU A 133 12.39 -10.17 -19.78
CA LEU A 133 11.08 -10.32 -20.40
C LEU A 133 11.04 -11.48 -21.39
N ILE A 134 12.01 -11.58 -22.30
CA ILE A 134 12.09 -12.68 -23.29
C ILE A 134 12.17 -14.03 -22.59
N VAL A 135 13.03 -14.16 -21.58
CA VAL A 135 13.19 -15.42 -20.82
C VAL A 135 11.88 -15.79 -20.12
N GLN A 136 11.24 -14.86 -19.41
CA GLN A 136 10.01 -15.13 -18.69
C GLN A 136 8.83 -15.42 -19.64
N CYS A 137 8.72 -14.70 -20.75
CA CYS A 137 7.70 -15.00 -21.76
C CYS A 137 7.89 -16.41 -22.35
N ASN A 138 9.13 -16.85 -22.61
CA ASN A 138 9.39 -18.19 -23.07
C ASN A 138 9.00 -19.27 -22.04
N GLU A 139 9.25 -19.03 -20.75
CA GLU A 139 8.79 -19.92 -19.68
C GLU A 139 7.26 -19.92 -19.55
N ILE A 140 6.59 -18.78 -19.71
CA ILE A 140 5.13 -18.69 -19.73
C ILE A 140 4.57 -19.48 -20.91
N ILE A 141 5.14 -19.34 -22.12
CA ILE A 141 4.74 -20.09 -23.28
C ILE A 141 4.92 -21.61 -23.06
N LYS A 142 6.04 -22.01 -22.48
CA LYS A 142 6.32 -23.41 -22.17
C LYS A 142 5.29 -24.01 -21.20
N ASN A 143 4.97 -23.27 -20.14
CA ASN A 143 3.95 -23.69 -19.15
C ASN A 143 2.55 -23.74 -19.77
N ALA A 144 2.21 -22.81 -20.68
CA ALA A 144 0.92 -22.80 -21.36
C ALA A 144 0.72 -23.98 -22.31
N TYR A 145 1.80 -24.59 -22.82
CA TYR A 145 1.74 -25.84 -23.62
C TYR A 145 1.69 -27.10 -22.76
N ASP A 146 1.90 -27.00 -21.45
CA ASP A 146 1.81 -28.15 -20.55
C ASP A 146 0.34 -28.46 -20.26
N SER A 147 -0.16 -29.56 -20.83
CA SER A 147 -1.54 -30.02 -20.68
C SER A 147 -1.88 -30.53 -19.27
N THR A 148 -0.90 -30.65 -18.38
CA THR A 148 -1.09 -31.13 -17.01
C THR A 148 -1.31 -29.98 -16.01
N SER A 149 -1.01 -28.73 -16.40
CA SER A 149 -1.16 -27.55 -15.55
C SER A 149 -2.58 -26.98 -15.63
N ASP A 150 -3.11 -26.52 -14.49
CA ASP A 150 -4.36 -25.79 -14.46
C ASP A 150 -4.21 -24.41 -15.13
N ALA A 151 -5.22 -24.01 -15.90
CA ALA A 151 -5.18 -22.74 -16.65
C ALA A 151 -5.09 -21.52 -15.75
N PHE A 152 -5.78 -21.53 -14.59
CA PHE A 152 -5.77 -20.43 -13.65
C PHE A 152 -4.44 -20.35 -12.87
N GLU A 153 -3.89 -21.52 -12.46
CA GLU A 153 -2.55 -21.56 -11.85
C GLU A 153 -1.47 -21.06 -12.82
N SER A 154 -1.59 -21.39 -14.11
CA SER A 154 -0.66 -20.94 -15.13
C SER A 154 -0.75 -19.43 -15.36
N LEU A 155 -1.96 -18.85 -15.31
CA LEU A 155 -2.18 -17.40 -15.42
C LEU A 155 -1.58 -16.66 -14.22
N ASP A 156 -1.85 -17.12 -13.00
CA ASP A 156 -1.31 -16.53 -11.77
C ASP A 156 0.23 -16.54 -11.77
N ALA A 157 0.83 -17.69 -12.19
CA ALA A 157 2.28 -17.79 -12.30
C ALA A 157 2.85 -16.84 -13.37
N ALA A 158 2.14 -16.61 -14.46
CA ALA A 158 2.55 -15.66 -15.50
C ALA A 158 2.48 -14.21 -14.99
N GLU A 159 1.42 -13.83 -14.30
CA GLU A 159 1.28 -12.50 -13.68
C GLU A 159 2.38 -12.24 -12.67
N GLN A 160 2.67 -13.20 -11.79
CA GLN A 160 3.73 -13.06 -10.78
C GLN A 160 5.10 -12.83 -11.43
N ARG A 161 5.45 -13.58 -12.48
CA ARG A 161 6.73 -13.43 -13.19
C ARG A 161 6.87 -12.08 -13.87
N ILE A 162 5.82 -11.59 -14.53
CA ILE A 162 5.82 -10.26 -15.15
C ILE A 162 5.94 -9.18 -14.06
N PHE A 163 5.28 -9.38 -12.94
CA PHE A 163 5.33 -8.46 -11.80
C PHE A 163 6.73 -8.35 -11.16
N GLU A 164 7.45 -9.47 -11.04
CA GLU A 164 8.83 -9.49 -10.52
C GLU A 164 9.76 -8.64 -11.40
N ILE A 165 9.58 -8.68 -12.73
CA ILE A 165 10.33 -7.82 -13.65
C ILE A 165 10.00 -6.33 -13.44
N ALA A 166 8.71 -6.01 -13.27
CA ALA A 166 8.26 -4.63 -13.04
C ALA A 166 8.83 -4.06 -11.73
N ASN A 167 8.88 -4.87 -10.67
CA ASN A 167 9.43 -4.47 -9.37
C ASN A 167 10.96 -4.29 -9.40
N THR A 168 11.68 -4.97 -10.28
CA THR A 168 13.12 -4.76 -10.42
C THR A 168 13.45 -3.32 -10.84
N LYS A 169 12.54 -2.66 -11.57
CA LYS A 169 12.66 -1.24 -11.96
C LYS A 169 12.40 -0.26 -10.80
N SER A 170 11.68 -0.70 -9.75
CA SER A 170 11.25 0.13 -8.63
C SER A 170 12.18 0.08 -7.41
N ARG A 171 13.41 -0.44 -7.54
CA ARG A 171 14.42 -0.23 -6.50
C ARG A 171 14.76 1.25 -6.50
N ALA A 172 14.12 1.94 -5.54
CA ALA A 172 14.19 3.38 -5.37
C ALA A 172 15.65 3.84 -5.36
N SER A 173 16.01 4.65 -6.34
CA SER A 173 17.18 5.50 -6.23
C SER A 173 17.00 6.36 -4.97
N SER A 174 17.99 6.37 -4.09
CA SER A 174 18.05 7.34 -3.00
C SER A 174 17.97 8.73 -3.62
N GLN A 175 16.94 9.49 -3.24
CA GLN A 175 16.78 10.86 -3.71
C GLN A 175 17.55 11.80 -2.78
N VAL A 176 18.21 12.79 -3.36
CA VAL A 176 18.87 13.83 -2.57
C VAL A 176 17.80 14.67 -1.87
N ILE A 177 17.97 14.92 -0.58
CA ILE A 177 17.02 15.68 0.25
C ILE A 177 16.63 17.03 -0.38
N GLY A 178 17.54 17.65 -1.14
CA GLY A 178 17.30 18.93 -1.82
C GLY A 178 16.15 18.87 -2.84
N ASP A 179 16.01 17.77 -3.57
CA ASP A 179 14.95 17.58 -4.55
C ASP A 179 13.60 17.39 -3.87
N ILE A 180 13.59 16.63 -2.75
CA ILE A 180 12.38 16.36 -1.97
C ILE A 180 11.92 17.63 -1.21
N LEU A 181 12.84 18.47 -0.73
CA LEU A 181 12.51 19.67 0.04
C LEU A 181 11.62 20.65 -0.74
N LYS A 182 11.87 20.83 -2.02
CA LYS A 182 11.08 21.74 -2.86
C LYS A 182 9.60 21.31 -2.93
N ASP A 183 9.37 20.02 -3.20
CA ASP A 183 8.03 19.45 -3.30
C ASP A 183 7.33 19.45 -1.92
N THR A 184 8.10 19.18 -0.85
CA THR A 184 7.58 19.20 0.53
C THR A 184 7.16 20.61 0.96
N LEU A 185 7.95 21.63 0.61
CA LEU A 185 7.60 23.02 0.93
C LEU A 185 6.34 23.47 0.19
N GLN A 186 6.21 23.12 -1.08
CA GLN A 186 5.00 23.40 -1.85
C GLN A 186 3.78 22.71 -1.23
N TYR A 187 3.91 21.43 -0.86
CA TYR A 187 2.85 20.69 -0.18
C TYR A 187 2.44 21.35 1.14
N LEU A 188 3.40 21.80 1.96
CA LEU A 188 3.10 22.50 3.23
C LEU A 188 2.42 23.86 3.00
N GLU A 189 2.77 24.56 1.92
CA GLU A 189 2.13 25.82 1.54
C GLU A 189 0.68 25.60 1.13
N ASP A 190 0.42 24.55 0.34
CA ASP A 190 -0.94 24.13 -0.08
C ASP A 190 -1.80 23.72 1.11
N LEU A 191 -1.21 23.09 2.14
CA LEU A 191 -1.90 22.75 3.38
C LEU A 191 -2.30 23.96 4.22
N ARG A 192 -1.48 25.02 4.22
CA ARG A 192 -1.72 26.24 5.00
C ARG A 192 -3.02 26.95 4.64
N GLY A 193 -3.53 26.73 3.40
CA GLY A 193 -4.80 27.28 2.92
C GLY A 193 -6.04 26.47 3.27
N LYS A 194 -5.93 25.29 3.92
CA LYS A 194 -7.07 24.41 4.22
C LYS A 194 -7.63 24.67 5.63
N PRO A 195 -8.81 25.29 5.77
CA PRO A 195 -9.37 25.65 7.08
C PRO A 195 -9.86 24.45 7.89
N SER A 196 -10.09 23.28 7.29
CA SER A 196 -10.70 22.11 7.94
C SER A 196 -9.72 21.29 8.80
N GLY A 197 -8.40 21.48 8.67
CA GLY A 197 -7.39 20.65 9.33
C GLY A 197 -7.38 19.18 8.88
N ILE A 198 -8.23 18.80 7.91
CA ILE A 198 -8.29 17.45 7.32
C ILE A 198 -7.43 17.46 6.06
N THR A 199 -6.38 16.65 6.07
CA THR A 199 -5.41 16.55 4.96
C THR A 199 -5.62 15.29 4.13
N GLY A 200 -6.08 14.21 4.78
CA GLY A 200 -6.40 12.93 4.16
C GLY A 200 -7.87 12.77 3.77
N VAL A 201 -8.27 11.53 3.53
CA VAL A 201 -9.67 11.16 3.22
C VAL A 201 -10.52 11.29 4.47
N PRO A 202 -11.59 12.11 4.49
CA PRO A 202 -12.39 12.33 5.68
C PRO A 202 -13.18 11.09 6.08
N ALA A 203 -13.07 10.67 7.34
CA ALA A 203 -13.97 9.67 7.92
C ALA A 203 -15.37 10.27 8.19
N GLY A 204 -15.44 11.59 8.32
CA GLY A 204 -16.66 12.32 8.65
C GLY A 204 -17.16 12.07 10.07
N LEU A 205 -16.27 11.61 10.95
CA LEU A 205 -16.48 11.33 12.37
C LEU A 205 -15.42 12.05 13.21
N ASP A 206 -15.56 12.06 14.53
CA ASP A 206 -14.61 12.73 15.40
C ASP A 206 -13.21 12.10 15.45
N VAL A 207 -13.03 10.93 14.85
CA VAL A 207 -11.71 10.35 14.61
C VAL A 207 -10.82 11.24 13.75
N ASP A 208 -11.40 12.04 12.86
CA ASP A 208 -10.65 13.00 12.03
C ASP A 208 -9.87 14.04 12.86
N LYS A 209 -10.28 14.30 14.11
CA LYS A 209 -9.55 15.18 15.05
C LYS A 209 -8.18 14.59 15.45
N TYR A 210 -8.04 13.26 15.40
CA TYR A 210 -6.82 12.55 15.73
C TYR A 210 -5.99 12.24 14.48
N THR A 211 -6.65 11.87 13.38
CA THR A 211 -5.99 11.35 12.17
C THR A 211 -5.82 12.41 11.09
N SER A 212 -6.50 13.56 11.20
CA SER A 212 -6.65 14.53 10.11
C SER A 212 -7.20 13.90 8.81
N GLY A 213 -8.07 12.90 8.95
CA GLY A 213 -8.52 11.99 7.88
C GLY A 213 -7.55 10.83 7.65
N TRP A 214 -7.95 9.86 6.82
CA TRP A 214 -7.11 8.73 6.45
C TRP A 214 -6.04 9.19 5.45
N GLN A 215 -4.75 9.07 5.85
CA GLN A 215 -3.64 9.63 5.08
C GLN A 215 -3.24 8.73 3.91
N ASP A 216 -2.85 9.34 2.80
CA ASP A 216 -2.39 8.64 1.61
C ASP A 216 -1.17 7.76 1.92
N GLY A 217 -1.20 6.53 1.40
CA GLY A 217 -0.14 5.54 1.62
C GLY A 217 -0.19 4.84 2.97
N ASP A 218 -1.17 5.14 3.86
CA ASP A 218 -1.30 4.47 5.15
C ASP A 218 -2.11 3.18 5.07
N LEU A 219 -1.68 2.20 5.86
CA LEU A 219 -2.45 1.00 6.18
C LEU A 219 -3.15 1.21 7.53
N ILE A 220 -4.48 1.25 7.50
CA ILE A 220 -5.35 1.43 8.65
C ILE A 220 -6.02 0.10 8.99
N ILE A 221 -5.82 -0.39 10.20
CA ILE A 221 -6.47 -1.61 10.69
C ILE A 221 -7.62 -1.26 11.61
N ILE A 222 -8.82 -1.71 11.26
CA ILE A 222 -9.99 -1.62 12.14
C ILE A 222 -10.29 -3.00 12.70
N ALA A 223 -9.98 -3.19 13.97
CA ALA A 223 -10.10 -4.47 14.63
C ALA A 223 -11.25 -4.48 15.65
N ALA A 224 -12.03 -5.55 15.68
CA ALA A 224 -13.08 -5.74 16.69
C ALA A 224 -13.50 -7.21 16.80
N ARG A 225 -14.23 -7.53 17.87
CA ARG A 225 -14.94 -8.81 17.98
C ARG A 225 -16.14 -8.85 17.00
N PRO A 226 -16.63 -10.04 16.62
CA PRO A 226 -17.85 -10.17 15.82
C PRO A 226 -19.02 -9.37 16.40
N SER A 227 -19.90 -8.88 15.57
CA SER A 227 -21.12 -8.12 15.94
C SER A 227 -20.88 -6.74 16.56
N MET A 228 -19.63 -6.26 16.67
CA MET A 228 -19.31 -4.89 17.10
C MET A 228 -19.63 -3.83 16.06
N GLY A 229 -19.80 -4.22 14.79
CA GLY A 229 -20.16 -3.31 13.69
C GLY A 229 -18.98 -2.87 12.83
N LYS A 230 -17.90 -3.67 12.70
CA LYS A 230 -16.74 -3.36 11.84
C LYS A 230 -17.14 -2.92 10.43
N THR A 231 -17.89 -3.79 9.73
CA THR A 231 -18.40 -3.51 8.37
C THR A 231 -19.26 -2.24 8.35
N ALA A 232 -20.14 -2.04 9.35
CA ALA A 232 -20.99 -0.84 9.43
C ALA A 232 -20.14 0.44 9.61
N PHE A 233 -19.06 0.39 10.39
CA PHE A 233 -18.15 1.50 10.57
C PHE A 233 -17.43 1.86 9.25
N THR A 234 -16.87 0.88 8.56
CA THR A 234 -16.18 1.12 7.30
C THR A 234 -17.10 1.57 6.18
N LEU A 235 -18.34 1.05 6.12
CA LEU A 235 -19.35 1.55 5.19
C LEU A 235 -19.76 2.99 5.54
N THR A 236 -19.82 3.36 6.83
CA THR A 236 -20.05 4.74 7.24
C THR A 236 -18.91 5.65 6.76
N CYS A 237 -17.64 5.25 6.93
CA CYS A 237 -16.48 6.00 6.44
C CYS A 237 -16.50 6.10 4.89
N ALA A 238 -16.76 5.00 4.20
CA ALA A 238 -16.85 4.97 2.74
C ALA A 238 -17.95 5.91 2.21
N ARG A 239 -19.15 5.85 2.81
CA ARG A 239 -20.25 6.77 2.50
C ARG A 239 -19.85 8.22 2.75
N ASN A 240 -19.25 8.51 3.89
CA ASN A 240 -18.83 9.85 4.24
C ASN A 240 -17.76 10.39 3.29
N ALA A 241 -16.82 9.55 2.84
CA ALA A 241 -15.78 9.93 1.88
C ALA A 241 -16.36 10.33 0.50
N VAL A 242 -17.37 9.59 -0.01
CA VAL A 242 -17.95 9.89 -1.33
C VAL A 242 -19.01 11.00 -1.29
N LEU A 243 -19.68 11.19 -0.16
CA LEU A 243 -20.75 12.19 0.02
C LEU A 243 -20.33 13.31 0.99
N TYR A 244 -19.02 13.54 1.13
CA TYR A 244 -18.54 14.61 2.01
C TYR A 244 -19.14 15.97 1.60
N PRO A 245 -19.50 16.85 2.55
CA PRO A 245 -20.15 18.13 2.23
C PRO A 245 -19.32 19.01 1.28
N ASP A 246 -18.00 19.08 1.52
CA ASP A 246 -17.08 19.75 0.61
C ASP A 246 -16.73 18.82 -0.56
N GLU A 247 -17.19 19.18 -1.76
CA GLU A 247 -16.97 18.38 -2.98
C GLU A 247 -15.51 18.19 -3.34
N SER A 248 -14.64 19.15 -3.01
CA SER A 248 -13.20 19.07 -3.27
C SER A 248 -12.51 17.97 -2.48
N MET A 249 -13.11 17.55 -1.35
CA MET A 249 -12.60 16.51 -0.47
C MET A 249 -13.23 15.13 -0.74
N ARG A 250 -14.21 15.04 -1.64
CA ARG A 250 -14.83 13.77 -2.00
C ARG A 250 -13.82 12.85 -2.67
N LYS A 251 -13.86 11.58 -2.29
CA LYS A 251 -12.98 10.53 -2.84
C LYS A 251 -13.77 9.35 -3.34
N ASN A 252 -13.37 8.79 -4.46
CA ASN A 252 -13.91 7.55 -4.97
C ASN A 252 -13.42 6.38 -4.11
N VAL A 253 -14.27 5.40 -3.83
CA VAL A 253 -13.98 4.32 -2.88
C VAL A 253 -14.09 2.97 -3.57
N ALA A 254 -13.10 2.09 -3.34
CA ALA A 254 -13.17 0.67 -3.71
C ALA A 254 -13.36 -0.18 -2.46
N ILE A 255 -14.32 -1.09 -2.48
CA ILE A 255 -14.66 -2.00 -1.37
C ILE A 255 -14.53 -3.43 -1.87
N PHE A 256 -13.64 -4.18 -1.25
CA PHE A 256 -13.45 -5.61 -1.47
C PHE A 256 -14.04 -6.36 -0.28
N SER A 257 -15.19 -7.02 -0.54
CA SER A 257 -15.96 -7.72 0.48
C SER A 257 -15.83 -9.22 0.29
N LEU A 258 -15.12 -9.87 1.19
CA LEU A 258 -14.90 -11.32 1.14
C LEU A 258 -15.95 -12.11 1.96
N GLU A 259 -16.76 -11.41 2.76
CA GLU A 259 -17.80 -12.00 3.63
C GLU A 259 -19.21 -11.75 3.11
N MET A 260 -19.47 -10.59 2.52
CA MET A 260 -20.81 -10.16 2.14
C MET A 260 -20.94 -9.92 0.64
N SER A 261 -22.09 -10.29 0.07
CA SER A 261 -22.38 -10.01 -1.35
C SER A 261 -22.57 -8.51 -1.62
N SER A 262 -22.31 -8.10 -2.86
CA SER A 262 -22.52 -6.74 -3.34
C SER A 262 -23.95 -6.24 -3.08
N GLN A 263 -24.97 -7.09 -3.27
CA GLN A 263 -26.36 -6.73 -2.98
C GLN A 263 -26.59 -6.41 -1.50
N GLN A 264 -25.99 -7.19 -0.59
CA GLN A 264 -26.12 -6.93 0.85
C GLN A 264 -25.45 -5.62 1.26
N LEU A 265 -24.32 -5.29 0.66
CA LEU A 265 -23.63 -4.02 0.91
C LEU A 265 -24.42 -2.83 0.39
N VAL A 266 -24.96 -2.92 -0.84
CA VAL A 266 -25.81 -1.89 -1.42
C VAL A 266 -27.07 -1.69 -0.58
N GLN A 267 -27.71 -2.77 -0.11
CA GLN A 267 -28.86 -2.67 0.80
C GLN A 267 -28.48 -1.94 2.10
N ARG A 268 -27.31 -2.20 2.67
CA ARG A 268 -26.81 -1.48 3.85
C ARG A 268 -26.57 0.00 3.56
N PHE A 269 -25.96 0.35 2.43
CA PHE A 269 -25.78 1.74 2.04
C PHE A 269 -27.12 2.47 1.89
N LEU A 270 -28.11 1.83 1.25
CA LEU A 270 -29.45 2.40 1.06
C LEU A 270 -30.17 2.64 2.40
N THR A 271 -30.20 1.64 3.28
CA THR A 271 -30.86 1.76 4.59
C THR A 271 -30.15 2.79 5.49
N MET A 272 -28.81 2.83 5.44
CA MET A 272 -27.98 3.80 6.15
C MET A 272 -28.24 5.24 5.67
N GLU A 273 -28.32 5.44 4.35
CA GLU A 273 -28.52 6.77 3.76
C GLU A 273 -29.96 7.24 3.90
N ALA A 274 -30.93 6.35 3.73
CA ALA A 274 -32.35 6.66 3.89
C ALA A 274 -32.79 6.75 5.37
N ARG A 275 -31.93 6.32 6.34
CA ARG A 275 -32.25 6.18 7.77
C ARG A 275 -33.50 5.33 8.00
N ILE A 276 -33.52 4.15 7.39
CA ILE A 276 -34.61 3.20 7.45
C ILE A 276 -34.16 1.93 8.16
N ASP A 277 -35.07 1.34 8.94
CA ASP A 277 -34.79 0.10 9.66
C ASP A 277 -34.37 -1.02 8.70
N ALA A 278 -33.13 -1.51 8.88
CA ALA A 278 -32.53 -2.51 8.03
C ALA A 278 -33.29 -3.87 8.07
N GLN A 279 -33.98 -4.16 9.20
CA GLN A 279 -34.79 -5.38 9.34
C GLN A 279 -36.06 -5.26 8.51
N GLN A 280 -36.74 -4.10 8.57
CA GLN A 280 -37.93 -3.83 7.76
C GLN A 280 -37.61 -3.88 6.26
N ALA A 281 -36.47 -3.28 5.86
CA ALA A 281 -36.02 -3.36 4.48
C ALA A 281 -35.75 -4.80 4.03
N ARG A 282 -35.13 -5.62 4.89
CA ARG A 282 -34.80 -7.02 4.59
C ARG A 282 -36.05 -7.90 4.50
N THR A 283 -37.11 -7.61 5.30
CA THR A 283 -38.36 -8.40 5.32
C THR A 283 -39.40 -7.89 4.35
N GLY A 284 -39.13 -6.78 3.64
CA GLY A 284 -40.09 -6.16 2.73
C GLY A 284 -41.25 -5.43 3.42
N GLN A 285 -41.13 -5.20 4.75
CA GLN A 285 -42.16 -4.52 5.54
C GLN A 285 -41.96 -3.00 5.55
N LEU A 286 -41.83 -2.43 4.36
CA LEU A 286 -41.62 -0.99 4.17
C LEU A 286 -42.95 -0.27 3.94
N LYS A 287 -43.10 0.91 4.54
CA LYS A 287 -44.19 1.82 4.26
C LYS A 287 -43.90 2.59 2.95
N ASP A 288 -44.91 3.11 2.31
CA ASP A 288 -44.76 3.90 1.07
C ASP A 288 -43.84 5.12 1.26
N GLU A 289 -43.87 5.74 2.43
CA GLU A 289 -42.97 6.86 2.77
C GLU A 289 -41.52 6.41 2.86
N ASP A 290 -41.27 5.24 3.45
CA ASP A 290 -39.90 4.67 3.56
C ASP A 290 -39.38 4.30 2.19
N PHE A 291 -40.26 3.79 1.31
CA PHE A 291 -39.84 3.48 -0.06
C PHE A 291 -39.46 4.73 -0.86
N LYS A 292 -40.18 5.86 -0.68
CA LYS A 292 -39.77 7.14 -1.27
C LYS A 292 -38.39 7.60 -0.76
N ARG A 293 -38.14 7.50 0.54
CA ARG A 293 -36.85 7.83 1.14
C ARG A 293 -35.73 6.95 0.60
N LEU A 294 -36.01 5.67 0.31
CA LEU A 294 -35.05 4.77 -0.36
C LEU A 294 -34.72 5.24 -1.77
N ILE A 295 -35.72 5.69 -2.55
CA ILE A 295 -35.51 6.23 -3.91
C ILE A 295 -34.61 7.48 -3.85
N ASP A 296 -34.89 8.40 -2.92
CA ASP A 296 -34.10 9.60 -2.74
C ASP A 296 -32.64 9.28 -2.34
N ALA A 297 -32.46 8.31 -1.43
CA ALA A 297 -31.15 7.82 -1.06
C ALA A 297 -30.42 7.15 -2.24
N ALA A 298 -31.15 6.34 -3.04
CA ALA A 298 -30.62 5.73 -4.25
C ALA A 298 -30.13 6.78 -5.25
N SER A 299 -30.87 7.87 -5.43
CA SER A 299 -30.51 8.96 -6.34
C SER A 299 -29.20 9.64 -5.91
N ARG A 300 -28.98 9.85 -4.60
CA ARG A 300 -27.71 10.37 -4.07
C ARG A 300 -26.55 9.38 -4.25
N LEU A 301 -26.79 8.11 -3.96
CA LEU A 301 -25.77 7.06 -4.08
C LEU A 301 -25.43 6.73 -5.55
N PHE A 302 -26.36 6.94 -6.47
CA PHE A 302 -26.14 6.68 -7.90
C PHE A 302 -25.03 7.55 -8.49
N THR A 303 -24.89 8.77 -7.99
CA THR A 303 -23.81 9.69 -8.40
C THR A 303 -22.49 9.44 -7.66
N ALA A 304 -22.55 8.71 -6.55
CA ALA A 304 -21.37 8.37 -5.75
C ALA A 304 -20.56 7.24 -6.40
N LYS A 305 -19.28 7.46 -6.58
CA LYS A 305 -18.40 6.45 -7.18
C LYS A 305 -17.89 5.48 -6.12
N ILE A 306 -18.70 4.48 -5.80
CA ILE A 306 -18.35 3.35 -4.94
C ILE A 306 -18.24 2.10 -5.80
N PHE A 307 -17.06 1.49 -5.86
CA PHE A 307 -16.80 0.25 -6.58
C PHE A 307 -16.81 -0.90 -5.58
N ILE A 308 -17.63 -1.91 -5.82
CA ILE A 308 -17.79 -3.07 -4.93
C ILE A 308 -17.36 -4.32 -5.68
N ASP A 309 -16.48 -5.10 -5.05
CA ASP A 309 -16.04 -6.40 -5.51
C ASP A 309 -16.29 -7.43 -4.39
N ASP A 310 -17.07 -8.45 -4.67
CA ASP A 310 -17.44 -9.52 -3.73
C ASP A 310 -16.87 -10.89 -4.13
N THR A 311 -15.75 -10.89 -4.85
CA THR A 311 -15.03 -12.11 -5.24
C THR A 311 -14.55 -12.83 -3.99
N PRO A 312 -15.00 -14.08 -3.73
CA PRO A 312 -14.56 -14.85 -2.56
C PRO A 312 -13.12 -15.33 -2.73
N GLY A 313 -12.37 -15.41 -1.61
CA GLY A 313 -11.01 -15.94 -1.62
C GLY A 313 -9.99 -15.13 -2.41
N LEU A 314 -10.24 -13.82 -2.56
CA LEU A 314 -9.40 -12.91 -3.34
C LEU A 314 -7.94 -12.97 -2.88
N SER A 315 -7.04 -13.21 -3.81
CA SER A 315 -5.60 -13.18 -3.55
C SER A 315 -5.07 -11.74 -3.48
N LEU A 316 -3.94 -11.56 -2.78
CA LEU A 316 -3.26 -10.27 -2.71
C LEU A 316 -2.91 -9.72 -4.10
N MET A 317 -2.53 -10.59 -5.04
CA MET A 317 -2.15 -10.20 -6.40
C MET A 317 -3.35 -9.71 -7.19
N GLU A 318 -4.47 -10.45 -7.15
CA GLU A 318 -5.72 -10.03 -7.81
C GLU A 318 -6.23 -8.70 -7.24
N LEU A 319 -6.22 -8.55 -5.90
CA LEU A 319 -6.56 -7.30 -5.24
C LEU A 319 -5.73 -6.13 -5.80
N ARG A 320 -4.42 -6.34 -5.90
CA ARG A 320 -3.47 -5.33 -6.39
C ARG A 320 -3.73 -4.96 -7.85
N THR A 321 -3.99 -5.94 -8.70
CA THR A 321 -4.31 -5.74 -10.12
C THR A 321 -5.63 -4.96 -10.28
N LYS A 322 -6.68 -5.34 -9.54
CA LYS A 322 -7.96 -4.64 -9.54
C LYS A 322 -7.83 -3.19 -9.02
N CYS A 323 -7.08 -2.98 -7.93
CA CYS A 323 -6.85 -1.63 -7.38
C CYS A 323 -6.08 -0.72 -8.33
N ARG A 324 -5.04 -1.23 -9.01
CA ARG A 324 -4.29 -0.47 -10.04
C ARG A 324 -5.19 -0.02 -11.16
N ARG A 325 -6.02 -0.93 -11.68
CA ARG A 325 -6.98 -0.59 -12.73
C ARG A 325 -7.96 0.47 -12.26
N LEU A 326 -8.58 0.28 -11.09
CA LEU A 326 -9.52 1.26 -10.53
C LEU A 326 -8.86 2.61 -10.25
N LYS A 327 -7.60 2.63 -9.82
CA LYS A 327 -6.85 3.90 -9.63
C LYS A 327 -6.61 4.60 -10.95
N SER A 328 -6.20 3.87 -12.00
CA SER A 328 -5.94 4.44 -13.32
C SER A 328 -7.20 4.94 -14.04
N GLU A 329 -8.32 4.17 -13.96
CA GLU A 329 -9.55 4.47 -14.70
C GLU A 329 -10.46 5.45 -13.95
N HIS A 330 -10.46 5.40 -12.63
CA HIS A 330 -11.46 6.07 -11.79
C HIS A 330 -10.88 6.91 -10.67
N ASP A 331 -9.56 6.98 -10.55
CA ASP A 331 -8.85 7.71 -9.50
C ASP A 331 -9.43 7.45 -8.09
N ILE A 332 -9.47 6.18 -7.69
CA ILE A 332 -9.89 5.82 -6.33
C ILE A 332 -8.97 6.47 -5.29
N GLY A 333 -9.58 6.97 -4.21
CA GLY A 333 -8.88 7.63 -3.10
C GLY A 333 -9.02 6.91 -1.77
N LEU A 334 -9.75 5.79 -1.70
CA LEU A 334 -9.85 4.95 -0.51
C LEU A 334 -10.10 3.50 -0.92
N ILE A 335 -9.38 2.57 -0.30
CA ILE A 335 -9.57 1.13 -0.47
C ILE A 335 -10.01 0.54 0.86
N VAL A 336 -11.05 -0.29 0.83
CA VAL A 336 -11.58 -1.03 2.00
C VAL A 336 -11.52 -2.52 1.71
N VAL A 337 -10.98 -3.31 2.67
CA VAL A 337 -10.89 -4.78 2.58
C VAL A 337 -11.61 -5.39 3.79
N ASP A 338 -12.70 -6.12 3.55
CA ASP A 338 -13.52 -6.77 4.60
C ASP A 338 -13.53 -8.30 4.40
N TYR A 339 -12.75 -9.10 5.09
CA TYR A 339 -11.72 -8.83 6.08
C TYR A 339 -10.44 -9.64 5.79
N LEU A 340 -9.32 -9.20 6.32
CA LEU A 340 -7.97 -9.73 6.07
C LEU A 340 -7.84 -11.25 6.14
N GLN A 341 -8.46 -11.87 7.14
CA GLN A 341 -8.35 -13.31 7.39
C GLN A 341 -9.09 -14.17 6.35
N LEU A 342 -9.83 -13.61 5.40
CA LEU A 342 -10.42 -14.35 4.28
C LEU A 342 -9.59 -14.26 2.99
N MET A 343 -8.56 -13.42 2.98
CA MET A 343 -7.63 -13.35 1.86
C MET A 343 -6.71 -14.57 1.83
N THR A 344 -6.22 -14.88 0.64
CA THR A 344 -5.21 -15.92 0.41
C THR A 344 -3.90 -15.28 -0.08
N ALA A 345 -2.78 -15.81 0.39
CA ALA A 345 -1.48 -15.51 -0.17
C ALA A 345 -1.04 -16.69 -1.04
N ASN A 346 -0.94 -16.50 -2.36
CA ASN A 346 -0.62 -17.53 -3.36
C ASN A 346 0.85 -18.00 -3.27
N SER A 347 1.31 -18.42 -2.09
CA SER A 347 2.67 -18.94 -1.91
C SER A 347 2.59 -20.36 -1.37
N LYS A 348 3.09 -21.33 -2.15
CA LYS A 348 3.16 -22.75 -1.76
C LYS A 348 4.10 -23.00 -0.57
N ASP A 349 4.89 -21.99 -0.16
CA ASP A 349 5.92 -22.07 0.89
C ASP A 349 5.46 -21.51 2.25
N ILE A 350 4.18 -21.13 2.41
CA ILE A 350 3.68 -20.55 3.65
C ILE A 350 3.35 -21.67 4.64
N GLY A 351 4.20 -21.83 5.66
CA GLY A 351 4.10 -22.91 6.64
C GLY A 351 3.06 -22.68 7.75
N SER A 352 2.59 -21.43 7.97
CA SER A 352 1.61 -21.13 9.03
C SER A 352 0.66 -19.99 8.62
N ARG A 353 -0.53 -19.97 9.23
CA ARG A 353 -1.53 -18.91 9.04
C ARG A 353 -1.00 -17.54 9.45
N GLU A 354 -0.15 -17.46 10.46
CA GLU A 354 0.48 -16.22 10.90
C GLU A 354 1.40 -15.63 9.83
N GLN A 355 2.18 -16.47 9.15
CA GLN A 355 3.04 -16.06 8.04
C GLN A 355 2.23 -15.57 6.84
N GLU A 356 1.10 -16.20 6.57
CA GLU A 356 0.18 -15.79 5.51
C GLU A 356 -0.38 -14.40 5.79
N ILE A 357 -0.89 -14.16 6.98
CA ILE A 357 -1.40 -12.86 7.42
C ILE A 357 -0.29 -11.80 7.37
N ALA A 358 0.94 -12.15 7.77
CA ALA A 358 2.08 -11.25 7.68
C ALA A 358 2.40 -10.84 6.23
N THR A 359 2.32 -11.80 5.31
CA THR A 359 2.55 -11.53 3.87
C THR A 359 1.46 -10.63 3.30
N ILE A 360 0.20 -10.89 3.65
CA ILE A 360 -0.94 -10.06 3.23
C ILE A 360 -0.80 -8.64 3.80
N SER A 361 -0.49 -8.50 5.07
CA SER A 361 -0.33 -7.20 5.75
C SER A 361 0.74 -6.33 5.07
N ARG A 362 1.94 -6.89 4.87
CA ARG A 362 3.01 -6.19 4.14
C ARG A 362 2.62 -5.84 2.71
N GLY A 363 1.90 -6.75 2.04
CA GLY A 363 1.42 -6.54 0.69
C GLY A 363 0.42 -5.39 0.60
N LEU A 364 -0.51 -5.28 1.56
CA LEU A 364 -1.48 -4.17 1.65
C LEU A 364 -0.78 -2.84 1.97
N LYS A 365 0.23 -2.83 2.88
CA LYS A 365 1.05 -1.64 3.10
C LYS A 365 1.83 -1.24 1.86
N GLY A 366 2.37 -2.21 1.12
CA GLY A 366 3.02 -1.98 -0.17
C GLY A 366 2.06 -1.37 -1.19
N LEU A 367 0.83 -1.88 -1.29
CA LEU A 367 -0.22 -1.37 -2.16
C LEU A 367 -0.62 0.07 -1.82
N ALA A 368 -0.83 0.37 -0.53
CA ALA A 368 -1.15 1.71 -0.05
C ALA A 368 -0.10 2.74 -0.50
N LYS A 369 1.19 2.43 -0.30
CA LYS A 369 2.31 3.28 -0.72
C LYS A 369 2.41 3.42 -2.23
N GLU A 370 2.26 2.32 -2.96
CA GLU A 370 2.37 2.28 -4.42
C GLU A 370 1.33 3.17 -5.10
N LEU A 371 0.08 3.09 -4.64
CA LEU A 371 -1.03 3.84 -5.21
C LEU A 371 -1.20 5.23 -4.59
N SER A 372 -0.46 5.54 -3.50
CA SER A 372 -0.66 6.74 -2.68
C SER A 372 -2.14 6.89 -2.27
N VAL A 373 -2.72 5.81 -1.73
CA VAL A 373 -4.12 5.72 -1.31
C VAL A 373 -4.18 5.05 0.06
N PRO A 374 -4.98 5.55 1.02
CA PRO A 374 -5.22 4.85 2.28
C PRO A 374 -5.93 3.53 2.06
N VAL A 375 -5.48 2.49 2.77
CA VAL A 375 -6.09 1.16 2.78
C VAL A 375 -6.64 0.87 4.17
N ILE A 376 -7.95 0.75 4.29
CA ILE A 376 -8.62 0.28 5.51
C ILE A 376 -8.82 -1.22 5.40
N ALA A 377 -8.20 -1.99 6.28
CA ALA A 377 -8.38 -3.43 6.35
C ALA A 377 -9.02 -3.83 7.69
N LEU A 378 -10.07 -4.64 7.60
CA LEU A 378 -10.75 -5.14 8.77
C LEU A 378 -10.03 -6.37 9.34
N SER A 379 -9.97 -6.46 10.65
CA SER A 379 -9.39 -7.60 11.36
C SER A 379 -10.30 -8.07 12.49
N GLN A 380 -10.33 -9.37 12.72
CA GLN A 380 -11.05 -9.95 13.86
C GLN A 380 -10.11 -10.14 15.06
N LEU A 381 -10.54 -9.71 16.24
CA LEU A 381 -9.80 -9.88 17.48
C LEU A 381 -9.91 -11.29 18.02
N SER A 382 -8.88 -11.74 18.76
CA SER A 382 -8.86 -12.98 19.52
C SER A 382 -10.01 -13.07 20.52
N ARG A 383 -10.48 -14.29 20.79
CA ARG A 383 -11.50 -14.55 21.84
C ARG A 383 -11.01 -14.25 23.25
N ALA A 384 -9.71 -14.11 23.45
CA ALA A 384 -9.11 -13.77 24.74
C ALA A 384 -9.65 -12.46 25.35
N VAL A 385 -10.07 -11.50 24.51
CA VAL A 385 -10.72 -10.24 24.95
C VAL A 385 -11.97 -10.52 25.78
N GLU A 386 -12.79 -11.49 25.37
CA GLU A 386 -14.06 -11.83 26.06
C GLU A 386 -13.85 -12.55 27.38
N GLN A 387 -12.70 -13.25 27.51
CA GLN A 387 -12.32 -13.99 28.73
C GLN A 387 -11.64 -13.09 29.77
N ARG A 388 -11.24 -11.88 29.37
CA ARG A 388 -10.60 -10.91 30.27
C ARG A 388 -11.64 -10.35 31.25
N GLY A 389 -11.26 -10.25 32.53
CA GLY A 389 -12.05 -9.56 33.54
C GLY A 389 -12.09 -8.03 33.30
N GLY A 390 -13.08 -7.35 33.85
CA GLY A 390 -13.22 -5.90 33.74
C GLY A 390 -14.00 -5.43 32.52
N ASP A 391 -13.66 -4.26 32.00
CA ASP A 391 -14.38 -3.58 30.93
C ASP A 391 -14.21 -4.19 29.53
N LYS A 392 -13.35 -5.18 29.38
CA LYS A 392 -13.06 -5.91 28.12
C LYS A 392 -12.65 -4.99 26.96
N ARG A 393 -12.02 -3.85 27.27
CA ARG A 393 -11.49 -2.93 26.26
C ARG A 393 -10.38 -3.60 25.46
N PRO A 394 -10.43 -3.60 24.12
CA PRO A 394 -9.40 -4.17 23.28
C PRO A 394 -8.05 -3.47 23.43
N GLN A 395 -6.98 -4.22 23.25
CA GLN A 395 -5.58 -3.76 23.30
C GLN A 395 -4.78 -4.35 22.12
N LEU A 396 -3.61 -3.77 21.81
CA LEU A 396 -2.73 -4.26 20.74
C LEU A 396 -2.39 -5.75 20.89
N SER A 397 -2.21 -6.23 22.13
CA SER A 397 -1.96 -7.64 22.42
C SER A 397 -3.09 -8.60 21.98
N ASP A 398 -4.29 -8.09 21.73
CA ASP A 398 -5.44 -8.88 21.29
C ASP A 398 -5.42 -9.20 19.79
N LEU A 399 -4.49 -8.57 19.05
CA LEU A 399 -4.11 -8.90 17.67
C LEU A 399 -3.12 -10.08 17.60
N ARG A 400 -2.92 -10.85 18.64
CA ARG A 400 -1.82 -11.80 18.89
C ARG A 400 -1.60 -12.88 17.82
N GLU A 401 -2.62 -13.29 17.08
CA GLU A 401 -2.45 -14.17 15.91
C GLU A 401 -1.92 -13.43 14.69
N SER A 402 -1.61 -12.13 14.83
CA SER A 402 -1.27 -11.21 13.76
C SER A 402 -0.31 -10.12 14.26
N GLY A 403 0.71 -10.48 15.03
CA GLY A 403 1.73 -9.51 15.51
C GLY A 403 2.40 -8.72 14.41
N SER A 404 2.46 -9.29 13.20
CA SER A 404 2.94 -8.61 12.00
C SER A 404 2.01 -7.48 11.54
N ILE A 405 0.66 -7.62 11.70
CA ILE A 405 -0.28 -6.55 11.37
C ILE A 405 0.03 -5.30 12.20
N GLU A 406 0.31 -5.50 13.50
CA GLU A 406 0.67 -4.38 14.37
C GLU A 406 1.94 -3.66 13.88
N GLN A 407 2.94 -4.41 13.40
CA GLN A 407 4.19 -3.81 12.92
C GLN A 407 4.02 -3.04 11.62
N ASP A 408 3.28 -3.61 10.66
CA ASP A 408 3.12 -3.08 9.31
C ASP A 408 2.14 -1.89 9.26
N ALA A 409 1.08 -1.90 10.09
CA ALA A 409 0.06 -0.86 10.12
C ALA A 409 0.60 0.50 10.59
N ASP A 410 0.13 1.57 9.97
CA ASP A 410 0.40 2.94 10.40
C ASP A 410 -0.58 3.37 11.49
N VAL A 411 -1.84 2.95 11.37
CA VAL A 411 -2.91 3.22 12.32
C VAL A 411 -3.60 1.90 12.69
N VAL A 412 -3.77 1.65 13.98
CA VAL A 412 -4.56 0.54 14.50
C VAL A 412 -5.67 1.08 15.38
N CYS A 413 -6.90 0.81 14.99
CA CYS A 413 -8.10 1.23 15.70
C CYS A 413 -8.89 0.01 16.18
N PHE A 414 -9.40 0.10 17.39
CA PHE A 414 -10.30 -0.89 17.97
C PHE A 414 -11.70 -0.33 18.10
N LEU A 415 -12.68 -1.01 17.52
CA LEU A 415 -14.07 -0.68 17.70
C LEU A 415 -14.62 -1.40 18.93
N TYR A 416 -15.12 -0.63 19.88
CA TYR A 416 -15.63 -1.11 21.16
C TYR A 416 -17.02 -0.56 21.43
N ARG A 417 -17.91 -1.39 21.95
CA ARG A 417 -19.28 -1.03 22.35
C ARG A 417 -19.55 -1.61 23.73
N PRO A 418 -19.57 -0.75 24.78
CA PRO A 418 -19.78 -1.19 26.18
C PRO A 418 -21.10 -1.94 26.35
N GLU A 419 -22.16 -1.47 25.72
CA GLU A 419 -23.49 -2.08 25.73
C GLU A 419 -23.50 -3.56 25.32
N TYR A 420 -22.65 -3.95 24.35
CA TYR A 420 -22.53 -5.33 23.89
C TYR A 420 -22.08 -6.28 25.02
N TYR A 421 -21.32 -5.77 25.97
CA TYR A 421 -20.83 -6.51 27.14
C TYR A 421 -21.73 -6.35 28.37
N GLY A 422 -22.92 -5.75 28.22
CA GLY A 422 -23.86 -5.54 29.34
C GLY A 422 -23.47 -4.40 30.28
N ILE A 423 -22.51 -3.57 29.90
CA ILE A 423 -22.14 -2.35 30.64
C ILE A 423 -23.18 -1.29 30.29
N THR A 424 -23.99 -0.87 31.24
CA THR A 424 -25.12 0.06 31.03
C THR A 424 -24.80 1.52 31.36
N SER A 425 -23.71 1.76 32.09
CA SER A 425 -23.27 3.11 32.45
C SER A 425 -21.75 3.22 32.40
N THR A 426 -21.27 4.41 32.04
CA THR A 426 -19.85 4.77 32.14
C THR A 426 -19.46 5.00 33.61
N ALA A 427 -18.15 5.14 33.90
CA ALA A 427 -17.66 5.48 35.24
C ALA A 427 -18.22 6.83 35.74
N GLU A 428 -18.63 7.71 34.82
CA GLU A 428 -19.21 9.04 35.08
C GLU A 428 -20.75 8.99 35.22
N GLY A 429 -21.36 7.78 35.14
CA GLY A 429 -22.79 7.58 35.28
C GLY A 429 -23.63 7.86 34.04
N GLN A 430 -23.00 8.11 32.90
CA GLN A 430 -23.70 8.32 31.62
C GLN A 430 -24.17 6.97 31.04
N SER A 431 -25.33 6.98 30.35
CA SER A 431 -25.85 5.79 29.67
C SER A 431 -24.93 5.37 28.52
N THR A 432 -24.66 4.06 28.43
CA THR A 432 -23.89 3.48 27.32
C THR A 432 -24.75 3.00 26.16
N ASN A 433 -26.06 3.26 26.18
CA ASN A 433 -26.96 2.84 25.11
C ASN A 433 -26.59 3.53 23.78
N GLY A 434 -26.27 2.71 22.77
CA GLY A 434 -25.79 3.20 21.47
C GLY A 434 -24.37 3.80 21.49
N LEU A 435 -23.71 3.92 22.65
CA LEU A 435 -22.34 4.41 22.70
C LEU A 435 -21.40 3.41 22.02
N ALA A 436 -20.56 3.95 21.15
CA ALA A 436 -19.45 3.22 20.54
C ALA A 436 -18.17 4.06 20.66
N GLU A 437 -17.06 3.39 20.82
CA GLU A 437 -15.75 4.00 20.93
C GLU A 437 -14.83 3.43 19.86
N LEU A 438 -14.13 4.31 19.16
CA LEU A 438 -13.00 3.94 18.33
C LEU A 438 -11.71 4.27 19.09
N ILE A 439 -11.06 3.24 19.59
CA ILE A 439 -9.82 3.36 20.36
C ILE A 439 -8.66 3.29 19.39
N ILE A 440 -7.91 4.38 19.26
CA ILE A 440 -6.70 4.44 18.44
C ILE A 440 -5.56 3.90 19.31
N GLY A 441 -5.22 2.62 19.11
CA GLY A 441 -4.19 1.93 19.88
C GLY A 441 -2.77 2.16 19.36
N LYS A 442 -2.65 2.48 18.06
CA LYS A 442 -1.39 2.82 17.40
C LYS A 442 -1.62 3.88 16.33
N GLN A 443 -0.75 4.86 16.26
CA GLN A 443 -0.67 5.84 15.18
C GLN A 443 0.78 6.30 15.02
N ARG A 444 1.35 6.13 13.79
CA ARG A 444 2.76 6.50 13.56
C ARG A 444 2.97 8.00 13.52
N ASN A 445 2.02 8.74 12.93
CA ASN A 445 2.15 10.16 12.63
C ASN A 445 1.18 11.04 13.43
N GLY A 446 0.71 10.57 14.60
CA GLY A 446 -0.24 11.32 15.40
C GLY A 446 -0.46 10.74 16.80
N PRO A 447 -1.32 11.35 17.59
CA PRO A 447 -1.61 10.90 18.94
C PRO A 447 -2.51 9.67 18.95
N VAL A 448 -2.34 8.84 19.98
CA VAL A 448 -3.32 7.80 20.33
C VAL A 448 -4.43 8.39 21.18
N GLY A 449 -5.60 7.76 21.19
CA GLY A 449 -6.72 8.27 21.97
C GLY A 449 -8.00 7.50 21.71
N THR A 450 -9.12 8.02 22.19
CA THR A 450 -10.44 7.40 21.99
C THR A 450 -11.39 8.42 21.40
N SER A 451 -12.00 8.07 20.27
CA SER A 451 -13.07 8.85 19.64
C SER A 451 -14.41 8.21 19.95
N SER A 452 -15.27 8.92 20.68
CA SER A 452 -16.62 8.46 21.00
C SER A 452 -17.57 8.79 19.87
N MET A 453 -18.55 7.90 19.60
CA MET A 453 -19.55 8.05 18.56
C MET A 453 -20.82 7.34 18.95
N TYR A 454 -21.92 7.60 18.26
CA TYR A 454 -23.19 6.94 18.44
C TYR A 454 -23.43 5.89 17.37
N PHE A 455 -23.76 4.66 17.75
CA PHE A 455 -24.14 3.59 16.85
C PHE A 455 -25.65 3.44 16.80
N VAL A 456 -26.24 3.82 15.68
CA VAL A 456 -27.69 3.66 15.43
C VAL A 456 -27.95 2.25 14.91
N LYS A 457 -28.46 1.37 15.77
CA LYS A 457 -28.69 -0.06 15.47
C LYS A 457 -29.68 -0.27 14.32
N GLN A 458 -30.70 0.57 14.25
CA GLN A 458 -31.82 0.42 13.28
C GLN A 458 -31.33 0.41 11.84
N TYR A 459 -30.40 1.30 11.47
CA TYR A 459 -29.85 1.38 10.13
C TYR A 459 -28.31 1.14 10.09
N ALA A 460 -27.78 0.57 11.16
CA ALA A 460 -26.39 0.14 11.27
C ALA A 460 -25.38 1.23 10.86
N ARG A 461 -25.53 2.46 11.38
CA ARG A 461 -24.73 3.64 11.05
C ARG A 461 -24.04 4.19 12.29
N PHE A 462 -22.82 4.67 12.12
CA PHE A 462 -22.11 5.46 13.13
C PHE A 462 -22.30 6.95 12.85
N GLU A 463 -22.59 7.72 13.89
CA GLU A 463 -22.80 9.16 13.84
C GLU A 463 -21.94 9.86 14.90
N LYS A 464 -21.68 11.16 14.72
CA LYS A 464 -20.99 11.96 15.72
C LYS A 464 -21.83 12.03 16.99
N LEU A 465 -21.15 12.04 18.15
CA LEU A 465 -21.81 12.27 19.43
C LEU A 465 -22.14 13.77 19.53
N THR A 466 -23.41 14.14 19.32
CA THR A 466 -23.87 15.52 19.56
C THR A 466 -24.23 15.66 21.03
N GLN A 467 -23.84 16.78 21.65
CA GLN A 467 -24.10 17.05 23.09
C GLN A 467 -25.60 17.17 23.46
N THR A 468 -26.52 17.01 22.48
CA THR A 468 -27.97 17.18 22.65
C THR A 468 -28.76 15.89 22.65
N ASP A 469 -28.14 14.74 22.43
CA ASP A 469 -28.86 13.45 22.42
C ASP A 469 -28.88 12.84 23.83
N ASP A 470 -29.65 13.43 24.73
CA ASP A 470 -30.17 12.76 25.93
C ASP A 470 -31.22 11.71 25.46
N PRO A 471 -31.09 10.40 25.78
CA PRO A 471 -31.95 9.36 25.25
C PRO A 471 -33.37 9.31 25.84
N MET A 472 -33.87 10.40 26.41
CA MET A 472 -35.19 10.50 27.02
C MET A 472 -36.12 11.50 26.33
N THR A 473 -36.31 11.46 25.02
CA THR A 473 -37.53 11.98 24.41
C THR A 473 -37.96 11.07 23.25
N ASP A 474 -38.77 10.12 23.62
CA ASP A 474 -39.55 9.33 22.67
C ASP A 474 -40.64 10.25 22.05
N GLY A 475 -40.70 10.24 20.73
CA GLY A 475 -41.86 10.53 19.94
C GLY A 475 -42.41 11.94 19.91
N SER A 476 -42.02 12.69 18.94
CA SER A 476 -42.91 13.33 17.97
C SER A 476 -42.17 14.41 17.16
N GLY A 477 -42.11 14.14 15.90
CA GLY A 477 -42.24 15.07 14.79
C GLY A 477 -41.52 16.40 14.82
N LYS A 478 -40.87 16.58 13.73
CA LYS A 478 -40.52 17.81 13.02
C LYS A 478 -39.03 18.20 13.08
N GLY A 479 -38.46 18.11 11.94
CA GLY A 479 -37.95 19.32 11.43
C GLY A 479 -36.51 19.31 11.02
N ASP A 480 -36.40 19.69 9.89
CA ASP A 480 -35.33 20.40 9.21
C ASP A 480 -34.13 20.80 10.10
N SER A 481 -33.08 20.03 10.05
CA SER A 481 -31.77 20.55 10.43
C SER A 481 -31.14 21.23 9.21
N GLN A 482 -31.46 22.51 9.01
CA GLN A 482 -30.65 23.42 8.25
C GLN A 482 -29.27 23.52 8.95
N PHE A 483 -28.23 23.20 8.21
CA PHE A 483 -26.85 23.53 8.55
C PHE A 483 -26.73 25.07 8.58
N LEU A 484 -26.68 25.65 9.80
CA LEU A 484 -26.27 27.04 9.99
C LEU A 484 -24.74 27.08 10.12
N PRO A 485 -24.06 27.99 9.45
CA PRO A 485 -22.63 28.18 9.64
C PRO A 485 -22.36 28.75 11.05
N ASP A 486 -21.32 28.23 11.66
CA ASP A 486 -20.78 28.54 12.98
C ASP A 486 -20.58 30.06 13.13
N GLN A 487 -21.32 30.68 14.07
CA GLN A 487 -21.11 32.06 14.44
C GLN A 487 -19.98 32.12 15.47
N THR A 488 -18.87 32.69 15.08
CA THR A 488 -17.77 33.10 15.95
C THR A 488 -18.26 33.89 17.15
N PRO A 489 -17.86 33.58 18.38
CA PRO A 489 -18.17 34.39 19.53
C PRO A 489 -17.48 35.76 19.46
N PRO A 490 -18.10 36.86 19.97
CA PRO A 490 -17.54 38.20 19.88
C PRO A 490 -16.25 38.33 20.70
N GLN A 491 -15.24 38.86 20.08
CA GLN A 491 -13.97 39.20 20.71
C GLN A 491 -14.18 40.31 21.75
N THR A 492 -13.82 40.04 22.98
CA THR A 492 -13.68 41.08 24.01
C THR A 492 -12.47 41.96 23.69
N PRO A 493 -12.59 43.31 23.77
CA PRO A 493 -11.47 44.21 23.53
C PRO A 493 -10.41 44.10 24.63
N PRO A 494 -9.13 44.31 24.33
CA PRO A 494 -8.05 44.26 25.31
C PRO A 494 -8.15 45.40 26.30
N PRO A 495 -7.71 45.22 27.56
CA PRO A 495 -7.73 46.27 28.57
C PRO A 495 -6.75 47.39 28.22
N THR A 496 -7.21 48.63 28.30
CA THR A 496 -6.45 49.84 28.13
C THR A 496 -5.40 49.98 29.24
N HIS A 497 -4.14 50.10 28.85
CA HIS A 497 -3.03 50.42 29.73
C HIS A 497 -3.11 51.91 30.09
N ASN A 498 -3.15 52.20 31.40
CA ASN A 498 -2.97 53.52 31.96
C ASN A 498 -1.50 53.68 32.39
N PRO A 499 -0.77 54.68 31.92
CA PRO A 499 0.62 54.87 32.34
C PRO A 499 0.69 55.81 33.55
N GLY A 500 1.31 55.41 34.63
CA GLY A 500 1.67 56.30 35.69
C GLY A 500 2.17 55.61 36.95
N GLY A 501 3.40 55.85 37.31
CA GLY A 501 3.90 55.66 38.68
C GLY A 501 5.27 54.99 38.79
N ASP A 502 6.27 55.81 38.93
CA ASP A 502 7.66 55.56 39.33
C ASP A 502 7.83 54.56 40.48
N ASP A 503 8.87 53.78 40.47
CA ASP A 503 10.06 53.77 41.34
C ASP A 503 10.77 52.41 41.33
N ALA A 504 12.05 52.42 41.01
CA ALA A 504 13.05 51.42 41.35
C ALA A 504 13.53 51.67 42.82
N PRO A 505 14.46 50.93 43.46
CA PRO A 505 15.27 49.77 42.98
C PRO A 505 15.38 48.61 44.00
N PHE A 506 15.78 47.42 43.58
CA PHE A 506 17.01 46.69 44.03
C PHE A 506 17.07 45.40 43.27
#